data_3d3ed281276a8ab077a62b99aba95832
#
_entry.id   3d3ed281276a8ab077a62b99aba95832
#
_cell.length_a   1.000
_cell.length_b   1.000
_cell.length_c   1.000
_cell.angle_alpha   90.00
_cell.angle_beta   90.00
_cell.angle_gamma   90.00
#
_symmetry.space_group_name_H-M   'P 1'
#
loop_
_entity.id
_entity.type
_entity.pdbx_description
1 polymer ?
#
loop_
_entity_poly.entity_id
_entity_poly.type
_entity_poly.pdbx_seq_one_letter_code
_entity_poly.pdbx_strand_id
1 'polypeptide(L)'
;LRLAQAAHPPFGNYMAAERRAAVRLHRTSGTTGQAMNLALSARDCAVTEAVGGRCQSASGLTPEDTVVHCLNYQMWMGGLTDHMTLQATGAMVVPFGVGSTELLVRTIQEVGITAISCTPSYPAVLERVIAEKFPGLTPRDLGLRLGLFGGEAGLDDPAYRARLREVWGMEPRNANYGVSDVFCNFAAQCEHDTRLHYMAADVLWPELIDPDTGAPLPLVVG
;
A
#
# COMPACT_ATOMS: atom_id res chain seq x y z
N LEU A 1 8.09 -3.24 22.49
CA LEU A 1 9.01 -2.75 21.46
C LEU A 1 9.49 -1.32 21.74
N ARG A 2 8.62 -0.32 21.89
CA ARG A 2 8.99 1.09 22.12
C ARG A 2 9.90 1.28 23.34
N LEU A 3 9.55 0.70 24.48
CA LEU A 3 10.37 0.78 25.70
C LEU A 3 11.76 0.15 25.50
N ALA A 4 11.83 -0.95 24.75
CA ALA A 4 13.09 -1.60 24.43
C ALA A 4 13.97 -0.73 23.52
N GLN A 5 13.40 -0.05 22.52
CA GLN A 5 14.16 0.87 21.67
C GLN A 5 14.61 2.13 22.43
N ALA A 6 13.81 2.61 23.38
CA ALA A 6 14.21 3.72 24.24
C ALA A 6 15.39 3.34 25.15
N ALA A 7 15.37 2.12 25.69
CA ALA A 7 16.45 1.61 26.57
C ALA A 7 17.71 1.21 25.79
N HIS A 8 17.57 0.72 24.56
CA HIS A 8 18.66 0.21 23.72
C HIS A 8 18.55 0.77 22.29
N PRO A 9 18.82 2.05 22.05
CA PRO A 9 18.70 2.65 20.73
C PRO A 9 19.78 2.13 19.76
N PRO A 10 19.52 2.10 18.43
CA PRO A 10 18.30 2.55 17.77
C PRO A 10 17.23 1.47 17.58
N PHE A 11 17.51 0.18 17.82
CA PHE A 11 16.64 -0.95 17.45
C PHE A 11 16.06 -1.74 18.62
N GLY A 12 16.43 -1.41 19.85
CA GLY A 12 16.05 -2.21 21.01
C GLY A 12 16.86 -3.50 21.09
N ASN A 13 16.29 -4.50 21.78
CA ASN A 13 16.88 -5.84 21.93
C ASN A 13 16.06 -6.94 21.22
N TYR A 14 15.26 -6.57 20.23
CA TYR A 14 14.38 -7.48 19.48
C TYR A 14 14.89 -7.86 18.11
N MET A 15 16.08 -7.40 17.72
CA MET A 15 16.68 -7.84 16.46
C MET A 15 17.08 -9.33 16.56
N ALA A 16 16.51 -10.13 15.67
CA ALA A 16 16.87 -11.56 15.56
C ALA A 16 18.15 -11.79 14.73
N ALA A 17 18.70 -10.75 14.12
CA ALA A 17 19.93 -10.78 13.33
C ALA A 17 20.89 -9.68 13.77
N GLU A 18 22.17 -9.82 13.43
CA GLU A 18 23.16 -8.79 13.69
C GLU A 18 22.87 -7.52 12.88
N ARG A 19 23.21 -6.36 13.44
CA ARG A 19 22.99 -5.06 12.78
C ARG A 19 23.54 -4.98 11.35
N ARG A 20 24.67 -5.63 11.08
CA ARG A 20 25.29 -5.66 9.74
C ARG A 20 24.45 -6.40 8.68
N ALA A 21 23.49 -7.23 9.10
CA ALA A 21 22.56 -7.92 8.20
C ALA A 21 21.37 -7.03 7.77
N ALA A 22 21.16 -5.91 8.45
CA ALA A 22 20.11 -4.96 8.08
C ALA A 22 20.54 -4.17 6.84
N VAL A 23 19.71 -4.24 5.78
CA VAL A 23 19.93 -3.55 4.49
C VAL A 23 18.93 -2.41 4.26
N ARG A 24 17.87 -2.34 5.08
CA ARG A 24 16.83 -1.32 4.95
C ARG A 24 16.34 -0.88 6.33
N LEU A 25 16.10 0.42 6.48
CA LEU A 25 15.51 1.00 7.68
C LEU A 25 14.21 1.73 7.30
N HIS A 26 13.15 1.41 8.01
CA HIS A 26 11.90 2.15 8.00
C HIS A 26 11.55 2.69 9.38
N ARG A 27 10.56 3.58 9.43
CA ARG A 27 10.04 4.15 10.66
C ARG A 27 8.52 4.12 10.68
N THR A 28 7.93 3.77 11.82
CA THR A 28 6.49 3.93 11.99
C THR A 28 6.12 5.41 12.07
N SER A 29 4.86 5.76 11.75
CA SER A 29 4.37 7.15 11.77
C SER A 29 4.44 7.80 13.16
N GLY A 30 4.42 7.00 14.23
CA GLY A 30 4.47 7.52 15.59
C GLY A 30 3.20 8.25 16.08
N THR A 31 2.07 8.13 15.36
CA THR A 31 0.79 8.80 15.69
C THR A 31 0.28 8.55 17.11
N THR A 32 0.64 7.42 17.71
CA THR A 32 0.26 7.03 19.08
C THR A 32 1.40 7.17 20.08
N GLY A 33 2.48 7.90 19.75
CA GLY A 33 3.66 8.10 20.59
C GLY A 33 4.95 8.16 19.80
N GLN A 34 6.07 7.69 20.37
CA GLN A 34 7.37 7.69 19.72
C GLN A 34 7.40 6.72 18.52
N ALA A 35 7.88 7.20 17.39
CA ALA A 35 8.10 6.37 16.20
C ALA A 35 9.14 5.27 16.46
N MET A 36 8.89 4.07 15.94
CA MET A 36 9.83 2.93 16.05
C MET A 36 10.65 2.78 14.77
N ASN A 37 11.91 2.40 14.94
CA ASN A 37 12.79 2.02 13.85
C ASN A 37 12.59 0.53 13.53
N LEU A 38 12.43 0.22 12.25
CA LEU A 38 12.22 -1.13 11.73
C LEU A 38 13.36 -1.48 10.80
N ALA A 39 14.23 -2.36 11.22
CA ALA A 39 15.36 -2.82 10.43
C ALA A 39 15.00 -4.11 9.71
N LEU A 40 15.18 -4.15 8.40
CA LEU A 40 14.93 -5.33 7.57
C LEU A 40 16.24 -5.88 7.01
N SER A 41 16.40 -7.21 7.08
CA SER A 41 17.44 -7.92 6.35
C SER A 41 17.08 -8.04 4.86
N ALA A 42 18.03 -8.48 4.04
CA ALA A 42 17.77 -8.77 2.63
C ALA A 42 16.67 -9.84 2.46
N ARG A 43 16.61 -10.83 3.38
CA ARG A 43 15.57 -11.86 3.39
C ARG A 43 14.21 -11.27 3.72
N ASP A 44 14.12 -10.39 4.72
CA ASP A 44 12.85 -9.72 5.07
C ASP A 44 12.33 -8.89 3.90
N CYS A 45 13.21 -8.16 3.20
CA CYS A 45 12.86 -7.43 2.01
C CYS A 45 12.29 -8.34 0.92
N ALA A 46 12.97 -9.43 0.60
CA ALA A 46 12.54 -10.38 -0.43
C ALA A 46 11.20 -11.05 -0.09
N VAL A 47 10.99 -11.43 1.17
CA VAL A 47 9.72 -12.01 1.64
C VAL A 47 8.59 -10.97 1.56
N THR A 48 8.84 -9.74 2.00
CA THR A 48 7.86 -8.65 1.94
C THR A 48 7.45 -8.35 0.49
N GLU A 49 8.42 -8.30 -0.42
CA GLU A 49 8.18 -8.10 -1.85
C GLU A 49 7.34 -9.24 -2.45
N ALA A 50 7.64 -10.49 -2.12
CA ALA A 50 6.90 -11.65 -2.62
C ALA A 50 5.45 -11.67 -2.11
N VAL A 51 5.22 -11.41 -0.82
CA VAL A 51 3.87 -11.38 -0.23
C VAL A 51 3.07 -10.21 -0.79
N GLY A 52 3.64 -9.01 -0.80
CA GLY A 52 2.96 -7.84 -1.34
C GLY A 52 2.73 -7.93 -2.85
N GLY A 53 3.65 -8.54 -3.62
CA GLY A 53 3.45 -8.82 -5.04
C GLY A 53 2.22 -9.71 -5.29
N ARG A 54 1.99 -10.74 -4.45
CA ARG A 54 0.75 -11.55 -4.50
C ARG A 54 -0.50 -10.69 -4.26
N CYS A 55 -0.43 -9.77 -3.30
CA CYS A 55 -1.53 -8.84 -3.00
C CYS A 55 -1.85 -7.94 -4.20
N GLN A 56 -0.83 -7.34 -4.80
CA GLN A 56 -1.00 -6.44 -5.95
C GLN A 56 -1.51 -7.19 -7.18
N SER A 57 -0.97 -8.40 -7.46
CA SER A 57 -1.46 -9.25 -8.56
C SER A 57 -2.90 -9.71 -8.35
N ALA A 58 -3.27 -10.12 -7.12
CA ALA A 58 -4.66 -10.48 -6.81
C ALA A 58 -5.63 -9.31 -7.00
N SER A 59 -5.16 -8.08 -6.77
CA SER A 59 -5.92 -6.85 -6.99
C SER A 59 -6.07 -6.48 -8.48
N GLY A 60 -5.44 -7.22 -9.39
CA GLY A 60 -5.57 -7.05 -10.83
C GLY A 60 -4.46 -6.23 -11.50
N LEU A 61 -3.35 -5.96 -10.81
CA LEU A 61 -2.16 -5.37 -11.43
C LEU A 61 -1.40 -6.45 -12.22
N THR A 62 -1.03 -6.14 -13.46
CA THR A 62 -0.40 -7.08 -14.40
C THR A 62 0.89 -6.50 -14.98
N PRO A 63 1.74 -7.32 -15.61
CA PRO A 63 2.94 -6.83 -16.31
C PRO A 63 2.65 -5.85 -17.46
N GLU A 64 1.44 -5.82 -17.97
CA GLU A 64 1.01 -4.90 -19.05
C GLU A 64 0.74 -3.47 -18.52
N ASP A 65 0.72 -3.29 -17.20
CA ASP A 65 0.40 -2.02 -16.60
C ASP A 65 1.62 -1.12 -16.40
N THR A 66 1.36 0.17 -16.49
CA THR A 66 2.21 1.21 -15.93
C THR A 66 1.49 1.80 -14.72
N VAL A 67 2.06 1.63 -13.53
CA VAL A 67 1.47 2.12 -12.27
C VAL A 67 2.25 3.31 -11.73
N VAL A 68 1.55 4.40 -11.42
CA VAL A 68 2.16 5.50 -10.68
C VAL A 68 1.95 5.31 -9.18
N HIS A 69 3.05 5.35 -8.42
CA HIS A 69 3.02 5.20 -6.97
C HIS A 69 3.14 6.56 -6.29
N CYS A 70 2.08 6.97 -5.58
CA CYS A 70 1.90 8.32 -5.01
C CYS A 70 2.00 8.36 -3.49
N LEU A 71 2.65 7.38 -2.86
CA LEU A 71 2.88 7.40 -1.42
C LEU A 71 4.27 7.94 -1.06
N ASN A 72 4.41 8.42 0.17
CA ASN A 72 5.64 9.06 0.64
C ASN A 72 6.78 8.04 0.82
N TYR A 73 7.94 8.31 0.19
CA TYR A 73 9.15 7.47 0.29
C TYR A 73 10.02 7.76 1.53
N GLN A 74 9.69 8.79 2.31
CA GLN A 74 10.51 9.21 3.46
C GLN A 74 10.40 8.23 4.63
N MET A 75 11.29 7.26 4.71
CA MET A 75 11.41 6.27 5.79
C MET A 75 10.14 5.44 6.07
N TRP A 76 9.02 5.75 5.43
CA TRP A 76 7.75 5.05 5.64
C TRP A 76 7.70 3.74 4.85
N MET A 77 7.13 2.69 5.45
CA MET A 77 7.01 1.38 4.80
C MET A 77 6.21 1.47 3.49
N GLY A 78 5.07 2.18 3.51
CA GLY A 78 4.20 2.34 2.35
C GLY A 78 4.81 3.07 1.15
N GLY A 79 5.98 3.67 1.28
CA GLY A 79 6.71 4.25 0.16
C GLY A 79 7.52 3.20 -0.61
N LEU A 80 8.76 2.98 -0.17
CA LEU A 80 9.69 2.10 -0.89
C LEU A 80 9.23 0.64 -0.89
N THR A 81 8.66 0.14 0.20
CA THR A 81 8.24 -1.27 0.25
C THR A 81 7.06 -1.52 -0.69
N ASP A 82 6.06 -0.64 -0.72
CA ASP A 82 4.95 -0.79 -1.67
C ASP A 82 5.40 -0.66 -3.12
N HIS A 83 6.35 0.26 -3.40
CA HIS A 83 6.98 0.33 -4.72
C HIS A 83 7.56 -1.03 -5.15
N MET A 84 8.31 -1.68 -4.28
CA MET A 84 8.90 -2.99 -4.55
C MET A 84 7.83 -4.08 -4.75
N THR A 85 6.73 -4.03 -4.00
CA THR A 85 5.61 -4.98 -4.16
C THR A 85 4.88 -4.78 -5.49
N LEU A 86 4.75 -3.54 -5.97
CA LEU A 86 4.22 -3.22 -7.29
C LEU A 86 5.14 -3.75 -8.40
N GLN A 87 6.47 -3.53 -8.29
CA GLN A 87 7.45 -4.07 -9.24
C GLN A 87 7.45 -5.61 -9.30
N ALA A 88 7.20 -6.28 -8.15
CA ALA A 88 7.15 -7.74 -8.08
C ALA A 88 6.04 -8.36 -8.92
N THR A 89 5.06 -7.60 -9.39
CA THR A 89 4.04 -8.05 -10.35
C THR A 89 4.52 -8.08 -11.80
N GLY A 90 5.66 -7.47 -12.09
CA GLY A 90 6.16 -7.24 -13.45
C GLY A 90 5.68 -5.93 -14.09
N ALA A 91 4.81 -5.18 -13.44
CA ALA A 91 4.36 -3.86 -13.91
C ALA A 91 5.49 -2.82 -13.91
N MET A 92 5.44 -1.88 -14.84
CA MET A 92 6.32 -0.71 -14.81
C MET A 92 5.85 0.27 -13.73
N VAL A 93 6.72 0.59 -12.76
CA VAL A 93 6.38 1.49 -11.66
C VAL A 93 6.98 2.87 -11.85
N VAL A 94 6.16 3.91 -11.82
CA VAL A 94 6.58 5.31 -11.81
C VAL A 94 6.69 5.78 -10.36
N PRO A 95 7.91 6.04 -9.83
CA PRO A 95 8.13 6.40 -8.42
C PRO A 95 7.89 7.89 -8.19
N PHE A 96 6.64 8.32 -8.27
CA PHE A 96 6.26 9.73 -8.17
C PHE A 96 6.36 10.26 -6.74
N GLY A 97 5.85 9.48 -5.78
CA GLY A 97 5.82 9.89 -4.37
C GLY A 97 4.79 11.00 -4.11
N VAL A 98 5.12 11.86 -3.14
CA VAL A 98 4.33 13.05 -2.82
C VAL A 98 4.96 14.28 -3.49
N GLY A 99 4.15 15.13 -4.12
CA GLY A 99 4.67 16.27 -4.86
C GLY A 99 3.60 17.10 -5.55
N SER A 100 3.95 17.72 -6.67
CA SER A 100 3.02 18.53 -7.45
C SER A 100 1.95 17.66 -8.11
N THR A 101 0.70 17.83 -7.69
CA THR A 101 -0.45 17.14 -8.30
C THR A 101 -0.65 17.54 -9.76
N GLU A 102 -0.31 18.78 -10.14
CA GLU A 102 -0.34 19.21 -11.54
C GLU A 102 0.69 18.42 -12.39
N LEU A 103 1.91 18.24 -11.89
CA LEU A 103 2.92 17.41 -12.56
C LEU A 103 2.45 15.96 -12.68
N LEU A 104 1.77 15.42 -11.66
CA LEU A 104 1.22 14.07 -11.72
C LEU A 104 0.21 13.90 -12.85
N VAL A 105 -0.74 14.83 -12.99
CA VAL A 105 -1.72 14.80 -14.09
C VAL A 105 -1.03 14.81 -15.45
N ARG A 106 -0.02 15.66 -15.66
CA ARG A 106 0.77 15.67 -16.90
C ARG A 106 1.51 14.35 -17.11
N THR A 107 2.15 13.83 -16.07
CA THR A 107 2.87 12.55 -16.13
C THR A 107 1.95 11.39 -16.52
N ILE A 108 0.73 11.33 -15.97
CA ILE A 108 -0.25 10.29 -16.32
C ILE A 108 -0.55 10.33 -17.83
N GLN A 109 -0.76 11.52 -18.39
CA GLN A 109 -1.04 11.69 -19.82
C GLN A 109 0.18 11.36 -20.72
N GLU A 110 1.36 11.87 -20.34
CA GLU A 110 2.58 11.74 -21.16
C GLU A 110 3.13 10.32 -21.20
N VAL A 111 3.02 9.59 -20.09
CA VAL A 111 3.57 8.23 -19.93
C VAL A 111 2.57 7.14 -20.33
N GLY A 112 1.27 7.48 -20.37
CA GLY A 112 0.22 6.49 -20.62
C GLY A 112 0.02 5.55 -19.40
N ILE A 113 -0.05 6.13 -18.22
CA ILE A 113 -0.23 5.39 -16.97
C ILE A 113 -1.61 4.75 -16.92
N THR A 114 -1.69 3.46 -16.58
CA THR A 114 -2.92 2.67 -16.54
C THR A 114 -3.45 2.41 -15.13
N ALA A 115 -2.57 2.53 -14.12
CA ALA A 115 -2.93 2.29 -12.72
C ALA A 115 -2.35 3.35 -11.79
N ILE A 116 -3.03 3.60 -10.67
CA ILE A 116 -2.57 4.51 -9.62
C ILE A 116 -2.56 3.80 -8.28
N SER A 117 -1.46 3.94 -7.52
CA SER A 117 -1.35 3.51 -6.13
C SER A 117 -1.28 4.73 -5.21
N CYS A 118 -2.32 4.93 -4.39
CA CYS A 118 -2.46 6.10 -3.53
C CYS A 118 -3.40 5.84 -2.35
N THR A 119 -3.62 6.85 -1.49
CA THR A 119 -4.66 6.80 -0.46
C THR A 119 -6.05 7.02 -1.06
N PRO A 120 -7.12 6.47 -0.45
CA PRO A 120 -8.50 6.68 -0.90
C PRO A 120 -8.92 8.15 -1.04
N SER A 121 -8.40 9.03 -0.20
CA SER A 121 -8.73 10.47 -0.25
C SER A 121 -8.10 11.24 -1.44
N TYR A 122 -7.05 10.69 -2.06
CA TYR A 122 -6.25 11.41 -3.05
C TYR A 122 -6.95 11.68 -4.39
N PRO A 123 -7.83 10.81 -4.93
CA PRO A 123 -8.62 11.11 -6.14
C PRO A 123 -9.39 12.43 -6.08
N ALA A 124 -9.96 12.79 -4.93
CA ALA A 124 -10.65 14.06 -4.77
C ALA A 124 -9.72 15.28 -4.88
N VAL A 125 -8.45 15.14 -4.48
CA VAL A 125 -7.43 16.18 -4.68
C VAL A 125 -7.09 16.33 -6.16
N LEU A 126 -6.93 15.21 -6.87
CA LEU A 126 -6.68 15.18 -8.32
C LEU A 126 -7.83 15.83 -9.09
N GLU A 127 -9.09 15.47 -8.77
CA GLU A 127 -10.28 16.05 -9.40
C GLU A 127 -10.31 17.57 -9.29
N ARG A 128 -10.00 18.11 -8.10
CA ARG A 128 -9.94 19.55 -7.91
C ARG A 128 -8.85 20.20 -8.77
N VAL A 129 -7.65 19.63 -8.81
CA VAL A 129 -6.55 20.17 -9.63
C VAL A 129 -6.87 20.06 -11.13
N ILE A 130 -7.49 18.98 -11.58
CA ILE A 130 -7.94 18.82 -12.97
C ILE A 130 -8.91 19.95 -13.32
N ALA A 131 -9.95 20.16 -12.50
CA ALA A 131 -10.95 21.20 -12.75
C ALA A 131 -10.35 22.62 -12.77
N GLU A 132 -9.36 22.91 -11.91
CA GLU A 132 -8.75 24.21 -11.79
C GLU A 132 -7.67 24.50 -12.86
N LYS A 133 -6.91 23.50 -13.26
CA LYS A 133 -5.67 23.68 -14.03
C LYS A 133 -5.71 23.12 -15.46
N PHE A 134 -6.69 22.25 -15.75
CA PHE A 134 -6.77 21.54 -17.04
C PHE A 134 -8.16 21.70 -17.66
N PRO A 135 -8.50 22.91 -18.19
CA PRO A 135 -9.82 23.15 -18.79
C PRO A 135 -10.15 22.15 -19.90
N GLY A 136 -11.30 21.50 -19.80
CA GLY A 136 -11.77 20.50 -20.76
C GLY A 136 -11.29 19.08 -20.51
N LEU A 137 -10.36 18.85 -19.58
CA LEU A 137 -9.96 17.52 -19.17
C LEU A 137 -10.87 16.99 -18.07
N THR A 138 -11.28 15.74 -18.16
CA THR A 138 -12.01 15.04 -17.09
C THR A 138 -11.10 13.96 -16.47
N PRO A 139 -11.36 13.51 -15.23
CA PRO A 139 -10.61 12.40 -14.64
C PRO A 139 -10.63 11.14 -15.51
N ARG A 140 -11.73 10.85 -16.19
CA ARG A 140 -11.88 9.70 -17.09
C ARG A 140 -10.96 9.76 -18.30
N ASP A 141 -10.64 10.95 -18.81
CA ASP A 141 -9.77 11.15 -19.96
C ASP A 141 -8.30 10.78 -19.65
N LEU A 142 -7.94 10.63 -18.38
CA LEU A 142 -6.62 10.15 -17.97
C LEU A 142 -6.40 8.66 -18.25
N GLY A 143 -7.48 7.88 -18.51
CA GLY A 143 -7.36 6.49 -18.92
C GLY A 143 -6.92 5.51 -17.83
N LEU A 144 -6.99 5.90 -16.55
CA LEU A 144 -6.68 5.00 -15.44
C LEU A 144 -7.74 3.88 -15.38
N ARG A 145 -7.30 2.62 -15.51
CA ARG A 145 -8.19 1.46 -15.40
C ARG A 145 -8.30 0.89 -13.98
N LEU A 146 -7.26 1.10 -13.15
CA LEU A 146 -7.11 0.47 -11.85
C LEU A 146 -6.63 1.46 -10.79
N GLY A 147 -7.35 1.53 -9.67
CA GLY A 147 -6.95 2.25 -8.47
C GLY A 147 -6.59 1.26 -7.36
N LEU A 148 -5.33 1.26 -6.94
CA LEU A 148 -4.78 0.44 -5.86
C LEU A 148 -4.68 1.30 -4.60
N PHE A 149 -5.61 1.12 -3.67
CA PHE A 149 -5.74 1.99 -2.52
C PHE A 149 -5.28 1.32 -1.22
N GLY A 150 -4.71 2.12 -0.32
CA GLY A 150 -4.29 1.69 1.01
C GLY A 150 -3.96 2.86 1.92
N GLY A 151 -3.65 2.54 3.19
CA GLY A 151 -3.22 3.53 4.19
C GLY A 151 -4.33 4.33 4.87
N GLU A 152 -5.55 4.33 4.33
CA GLU A 152 -6.73 4.99 4.88
C GLU A 152 -7.97 4.10 4.70
N ALA A 153 -8.98 4.28 5.56
CA ALA A 153 -10.31 3.72 5.35
C ALA A 153 -11.03 4.48 4.20
N GLY A 154 -12.09 3.86 3.64
CA GLY A 154 -12.95 4.53 2.66
C GLY A 154 -13.48 3.60 1.57
N LEU A 155 -12.74 2.57 1.19
CA LEU A 155 -13.22 1.63 0.16
C LEU A 155 -14.23 0.60 0.67
N ASP A 156 -14.53 0.59 1.95
CA ASP A 156 -15.64 -0.20 2.50
C ASP A 156 -17.00 0.39 2.17
N ASP A 157 -17.05 1.67 1.78
CA ASP A 157 -18.26 2.34 1.31
C ASP A 157 -18.54 2.00 -0.16
N PRO A 158 -19.65 1.28 -0.47
CA PRO A 158 -20.03 0.97 -1.85
C PRO A 158 -20.34 2.20 -2.70
N ALA A 159 -20.85 3.27 -2.08
CA ALA A 159 -21.17 4.51 -2.80
C ALA A 159 -19.88 5.20 -3.27
N TYR A 160 -18.85 5.20 -2.45
CA TYR A 160 -17.54 5.74 -2.83
C TYR A 160 -16.89 4.93 -3.97
N ARG A 161 -16.97 3.59 -3.91
CA ARG A 161 -16.52 2.72 -5.02
C ARG A 161 -17.26 3.01 -6.32
N ALA A 162 -18.59 3.14 -6.25
CA ALA A 162 -19.41 3.46 -7.43
C ALA A 162 -19.02 4.81 -8.03
N ARG A 163 -18.81 5.82 -7.19
CA ARG A 163 -18.35 7.14 -7.61
C ARG A 163 -16.99 7.10 -8.33
N LEU A 164 -16.02 6.33 -7.83
CA LEU A 164 -14.71 6.18 -8.49
C LEU A 164 -14.85 5.55 -9.87
N ARG A 165 -15.70 4.53 -10.04
CA ARG A 165 -16.01 3.95 -11.36
C ARG A 165 -16.68 4.95 -12.30
N GLU A 166 -17.63 5.71 -11.78
CA GLU A 166 -18.35 6.70 -12.58
C GLU A 166 -17.45 7.85 -13.03
N VAL A 167 -16.73 8.47 -12.11
CA VAL A 167 -15.95 9.69 -12.37
C VAL A 167 -14.66 9.37 -13.13
N TRP A 168 -13.95 8.30 -12.72
CA TRP A 168 -12.63 7.98 -13.25
C TRP A 168 -12.63 6.90 -14.34
N GLY A 169 -13.65 6.04 -14.36
CA GLY A 169 -13.67 4.85 -15.21
C GLY A 169 -12.75 3.73 -14.68
N MET A 170 -12.14 3.91 -13.51
CA MET A 170 -11.21 2.94 -12.92
C MET A 170 -11.90 1.98 -11.98
N GLU A 171 -11.36 0.76 -11.88
CA GLU A 171 -11.79 -0.21 -10.87
C GLU A 171 -11.05 0.03 -9.55
N PRO A 172 -11.72 0.39 -8.46
CA PRO A 172 -11.08 0.61 -7.17
C PRO A 172 -10.87 -0.71 -6.42
N ARG A 173 -9.64 -0.93 -5.92
CA ARG A 173 -9.26 -2.09 -5.11
C ARG A 173 -8.65 -1.65 -3.78
N ASN A 174 -9.06 -2.29 -2.68
CA ASN A 174 -8.32 -2.23 -1.42
C ASN A 174 -7.12 -3.18 -1.54
N ALA A 175 -6.02 -2.68 -2.06
CA ALA A 175 -4.89 -3.47 -2.54
C ALA A 175 -3.77 -3.59 -1.52
N ASN A 176 -3.82 -2.79 -0.45
CA ASN A 176 -2.72 -2.69 0.50
C ASN A 176 -3.26 -2.63 1.93
N TYR A 177 -3.34 -3.79 2.55
CA TYR A 177 -3.64 -3.92 3.97
C TYR A 177 -2.47 -4.58 4.68
N GLY A 178 -1.91 -3.87 5.66
CA GLY A 178 -0.79 -4.34 6.45
C GLY A 178 -0.42 -3.37 7.56
N VAL A 179 0.60 -3.75 8.34
CA VAL A 179 1.17 -2.92 9.39
C VAL A 179 2.68 -2.95 9.32
N SER A 180 3.30 -1.81 9.56
CA SER A 180 4.76 -1.67 9.43
C SER A 180 5.56 -2.63 10.33
N ASP A 181 4.98 -3.04 11.47
CA ASP A 181 5.64 -3.88 12.46
C ASP A 181 5.76 -5.35 12.04
N VAL A 182 5.00 -5.77 11.03
CA VAL A 182 4.96 -7.14 10.51
C VAL A 182 5.37 -7.15 9.04
N PHE A 183 4.41 -6.93 8.14
CA PHE A 183 4.65 -6.71 6.72
C PHE A 183 3.79 -5.55 6.23
N CYS A 184 4.32 -4.71 5.37
CA CYS A 184 3.62 -3.55 4.86
C CYS A 184 2.30 -3.93 4.16
N ASN A 185 2.31 -5.04 3.42
CA ASN A 185 1.17 -5.52 2.66
C ASN A 185 1.08 -7.05 2.77
N PHE A 186 0.07 -7.57 3.47
CA PHE A 186 -0.15 -9.01 3.64
C PHE A 186 -1.59 -9.44 3.36
N ALA A 187 -2.48 -8.52 3.08
CA ALA A 187 -3.83 -8.81 2.64
C ALA A 187 -4.32 -7.79 1.62
N ALA A 188 -5.10 -8.24 0.66
CA ALA A 188 -5.65 -7.41 -0.40
C ALA A 188 -6.98 -7.98 -0.92
N GLN A 189 -7.74 -7.12 -1.55
CA GLN A 189 -8.95 -7.47 -2.29
C GLN A 189 -8.57 -8.12 -3.62
N CYS A 190 -9.30 -9.15 -4.03
CA CYS A 190 -9.18 -9.72 -5.37
C CYS A 190 -10.18 -9.08 -6.37
N GLU A 191 -10.12 -9.50 -7.63
CA GLU A 191 -11.02 -9.01 -8.68
C GLU A 191 -12.48 -9.49 -8.50
N HIS A 192 -12.70 -10.55 -7.74
CA HIS A 192 -14.00 -11.21 -7.64
C HIS A 192 -14.77 -10.90 -6.34
N ASP A 193 -14.09 -10.38 -5.31
CA ASP A 193 -14.69 -10.13 -4.01
C ASP A 193 -14.20 -8.79 -3.44
N THR A 194 -15.06 -8.13 -2.65
CA THR A 194 -14.71 -6.90 -1.94
C THR A 194 -14.03 -7.13 -0.59
N ARG A 195 -14.03 -8.38 -0.10
CA ARG A 195 -13.34 -8.77 1.13
C ARG A 195 -11.83 -8.83 0.91
N LEU A 196 -11.08 -8.66 2.00
CA LEU A 196 -9.63 -8.84 1.98
C LEU A 196 -9.30 -10.33 2.09
N HIS A 197 -8.40 -10.79 1.23
CA HIS A 197 -7.80 -12.12 1.29
C HIS A 197 -6.44 -12.04 1.97
N TYR A 198 -6.21 -12.92 2.94
CA TYR A 198 -4.94 -13.05 3.62
C TYR A 198 -3.94 -13.82 2.73
N MET A 199 -2.86 -13.16 2.31
CA MET A 199 -1.91 -13.67 1.31
C MET A 199 -0.58 -14.16 1.89
N ALA A 200 -0.43 -14.15 3.23
CA ALA A 200 0.84 -14.40 3.91
C ALA A 200 0.86 -15.69 4.74
N ALA A 201 -0.02 -16.65 4.47
CA ALA A 201 -0.17 -17.87 5.28
C ALA A 201 1.09 -18.76 5.35
N ASP A 202 2.02 -18.61 4.40
CA ASP A 202 3.30 -19.30 4.35
C ASP A 202 4.41 -18.65 5.20
N VAL A 203 4.20 -17.41 5.67
CA VAL A 203 5.23 -16.63 6.37
C VAL A 203 4.74 -15.95 7.64
N LEU A 204 3.45 -15.76 7.82
CA LEU A 204 2.82 -15.18 9.00
C LEU A 204 1.78 -16.14 9.57
N TRP A 205 1.77 -16.28 10.89
CA TRP A 205 0.75 -17.07 11.60
C TRP A 205 -0.35 -16.12 12.11
N PRO A 206 -1.58 -16.16 11.54
CA PRO A 206 -2.68 -15.34 12.05
C PRO A 206 -3.33 -16.01 13.26
N GLU A 207 -3.66 -15.21 14.26
CA GLU A 207 -4.48 -15.63 15.39
C GLU A 207 -5.75 -14.78 15.42
N LEU A 208 -6.91 -15.42 15.43
CA LEU A 208 -8.17 -14.73 15.68
C LEU A 208 -8.44 -14.71 17.19
N ILE A 209 -8.72 -13.56 17.71
CA ILE A 209 -9.07 -13.39 19.12
C ILE A 209 -10.43 -12.70 19.24
N ASP A 210 -11.20 -13.11 20.22
CA ASP A 210 -12.41 -12.41 20.62
C ASP A 210 -12.02 -11.05 21.20
N PRO A 211 -12.54 -9.92 20.70
CA PRO A 211 -12.10 -8.60 21.12
C PRO A 211 -12.48 -8.24 22.57
N ASP A 212 -13.52 -8.86 23.10
CA ASP A 212 -14.03 -8.56 24.44
C ASP A 212 -13.32 -9.41 25.52
N THR A 213 -13.04 -10.67 25.20
CA THR A 213 -12.47 -11.62 26.17
C THR A 213 -10.99 -11.89 25.96
N GLY A 214 -10.43 -11.57 24.79
CA GLY A 214 -9.07 -11.94 24.40
C GLY A 214 -8.88 -13.45 24.16
N ALA A 215 -9.94 -14.24 24.17
CA ALA A 215 -9.86 -15.66 23.97
C ALA A 215 -9.57 -16.00 22.49
N PRO A 216 -8.76 -17.03 22.20
CA PRO A 216 -8.52 -17.45 20.83
C PRO A 216 -9.80 -18.04 20.22
N LEU A 217 -10.07 -17.65 18.98
CA LEU A 217 -11.16 -18.17 18.16
C LEU A 217 -10.61 -19.15 17.11
N PRO A 218 -11.38 -20.18 16.72
CA PRO A 218 -10.95 -21.10 15.69
C PRO A 218 -10.86 -20.38 14.33
N LEU A 219 -9.79 -20.65 13.57
CA LEU A 219 -9.71 -20.28 12.17
C LEU A 219 -10.68 -21.17 11.39
N VAL A 220 -11.82 -20.61 10.99
CA VAL A 220 -12.78 -21.30 10.13
C VAL A 220 -12.50 -20.87 8.70
N VAL A 221 -12.10 -21.82 7.86
CA VAL A 221 -11.96 -21.58 6.41
C VAL A 221 -13.38 -21.54 5.83
N GLY A 222 -13.76 -20.36 5.31
CA GLY A 222 -15.03 -20.11 4.64
C GLY A 222 -14.98 -20.44 3.15
#